data_3e60cd88f2141871cedccc92ea147848
#
_entry.id   3e60cd88f2141871cedccc92ea147848
#
_cell.length_a   1.000
_cell.length_b   1.000
_cell.length_c   1.000
_cell.angle_alpha   90.00
_cell.angle_beta   90.00
_cell.angle_gamma   90.00
#
_symmetry.space_group_name_H-M   'P 1'
#
loop_
_entity.id
_entity.type
_entity.pdbx_description
1 polymer ?
#
loop_
_entity_poly.entity_id
_entity_poly.type
_entity_poly.pdbx_seq_one_letter_code
_entity_poly.pdbx_strand_id
1 'polypeptide(L)' 'MTTDLYTVVVNHEEQYSIWAAGRAIPNGWREVGKTGSKEDCLAYIQAEWTDMRPLSLRGELGG' A
#
# COMPACT_ATOMS: atom_id res chain seq x y z
N MET A 1 10.90 -19.78 15.20
CA MET A 1 9.65 -19.16 14.72
C MET A 1 9.94 -18.02 13.79
N THR A 2 9.39 -18.06 12.64
CA THR A 2 9.62 -17.04 11.64
C THR A 2 8.50 -16.02 11.67
N THR A 3 8.86 -14.75 11.74
CA THR A 3 7.90 -13.68 11.66
C THR A 3 8.00 -13.09 10.27
N ASP A 4 6.94 -13.21 9.50
CA ASP A 4 6.92 -12.64 8.18
C ASP A 4 6.62 -11.16 8.30
N LEU A 5 7.54 -10.34 7.80
CA LEU A 5 7.36 -8.91 7.78
C LEU A 5 6.95 -8.48 6.39
N TYR A 6 6.04 -7.53 6.35
CA TYR A 6 5.55 -6.96 5.11
C TYR A 6 5.69 -5.46 5.15
N THR A 7 5.74 -4.85 3.99
CA THR A 7 5.78 -3.42 3.87
C THR A 7 4.62 -2.97 2.98
N VAL A 8 4.08 -1.81 3.28
CA VAL A 8 3.02 -1.24 2.46
C VAL A 8 3.65 -0.45 1.33
N VAL A 9 3.16 -0.68 0.13
CA VAL A 9 3.65 0.02 -1.06
C VAL A 9 2.47 0.69 -1.75
N VAL A 10 2.76 1.71 -2.51
CA VAL A 10 1.73 2.48 -3.21
C VAL A 10 2.27 2.84 -4.59
N ASN A 11 1.38 2.90 -5.58
CA ASN A 11 1.77 3.28 -6.92
C ASN A 11 1.32 4.71 -7.21
N HIS A 12 1.54 5.16 -8.45
CA HIS A 12 1.23 6.54 -8.82
C HIS A 12 -0.28 6.81 -8.86
N GLU A 13 -1.10 5.77 -8.89
CA GLU A 13 -2.56 5.90 -8.81
C GLU A 13 -3.06 5.85 -7.38
N GLU A 14 -2.13 5.83 -6.42
CA GLU A 14 -2.44 5.72 -4.99
C GLU A 14 -3.19 4.45 -4.67
N GLN A 15 -2.87 3.39 -5.38
CA GLN A 15 -3.35 2.06 -5.05
C GLN A 15 -2.34 1.41 -4.12
N TYR A 16 -2.83 0.84 -3.04
CA TYR A 16 -1.99 0.28 -2.00
C TYR A 16 -1.91 -1.23 -2.13
N SER A 17 -0.79 -1.76 -1.70
CA SER A 17 -0.59 -3.20 -1.66
C SER A 17 0.41 -3.52 -0.57
N ILE A 18 0.54 -4.80 -0.25
CA ILE A 18 1.56 -5.24 0.70
C ILE A 18 2.60 -6.06 -0.07
N TRP A 19 3.82 -5.97 0.41
CA TRP A 19 4.96 -6.61 -0.24
C TRP A 19 5.82 -7.21 0.84
N ALA A 20 6.39 -8.37 0.57
CA ALA A 20 7.28 -8.99 1.55
C ALA A 20 8.46 -8.07 1.80
N ALA A 21 8.71 -7.76 3.08
CA ALA A 21 9.84 -6.91 3.42
C ALA A 21 11.13 -7.58 2.99
N GLY A 22 12.04 -6.79 2.45
CA GLY A 22 13.30 -7.31 1.97
C GLY A 22 13.30 -7.68 0.51
N ARG A 23 12.15 -7.69 -0.15
CA ARG A 23 12.10 -7.93 -1.59
C ARG A 23 12.21 -6.62 -2.33
N ALA A 24 12.73 -6.70 -3.55
CA ALA A 24 12.84 -5.52 -4.39
C ALA A 24 11.45 -5.00 -4.75
N ILE A 25 11.28 -3.70 -4.62
CA ILE A 25 10.01 -3.06 -4.96
C ILE A 25 9.93 -2.92 -6.47
N PRO A 26 8.82 -3.34 -7.09
CA PRO A 26 8.72 -3.24 -8.55
C PRO A 26 8.62 -1.78 -8.99
N ASN A 27 8.97 -1.55 -10.26
CA ASN A 27 8.90 -0.22 -10.83
C ASN A 27 7.47 0.31 -10.74
N GLY A 28 7.36 1.58 -10.40
CA GLY A 28 6.06 2.22 -10.28
C GLY A 28 5.45 2.14 -8.91
N TRP A 29 6.12 1.44 -7.97
CA TRP A 29 5.67 1.32 -6.59
C TRP A 29 6.73 1.88 -5.67
N ARG A 30 6.30 2.35 -4.51
CA ARG A 30 7.24 2.83 -3.50
C ARG A 30 6.71 2.46 -2.12
N GLU A 31 7.62 2.39 -1.17
CA GLU A 31 7.26 2.10 0.22
C GLU A 31 6.73 3.37 0.86
N VAL A 32 5.72 3.19 1.74
CA VAL A 32 5.15 4.33 2.46
C VAL A 32 5.75 4.46 3.86
N GLY A 33 6.64 3.55 4.23
CA GLY A 33 7.27 3.62 5.54
C GLY A 33 6.61 2.76 6.60
N LYS A 34 5.58 2.02 6.25
CA LYS A 34 4.91 1.12 7.19
C LYS A 34 5.39 -0.29 6.97
N THR A 35 5.92 -0.90 8.01
CA THR A 35 6.39 -2.29 8.00
C THR A 35 5.87 -3.00 9.22
N GLY A 36 5.50 -4.24 9.07
CA GLY A 36 4.99 -5.03 10.18
C GLY A 36 4.37 -6.31 9.69
N SER A 37 3.50 -6.89 10.51
CA SER A 37 2.80 -8.10 10.12
C SER A 37 1.82 -7.80 9.00
N LYS A 38 1.34 -8.85 8.37
CA LYS A 38 0.35 -8.70 7.30
C LYS A 38 -0.88 -7.96 7.80
N GLU A 39 -1.34 -8.31 9.00
CA GLU A 39 -2.52 -7.67 9.57
C GLU A 39 -2.27 -6.21 9.84
N ASP A 40 -1.09 -5.87 10.34
CA ASP A 40 -0.75 -4.47 10.58
C ASP A 40 -0.76 -3.67 9.29
N CYS A 41 -0.21 -4.24 8.24
CA CYS A 41 -0.16 -3.56 6.95
C CYS A 41 -1.55 -3.38 6.37
N LEU A 42 -2.40 -4.39 6.49
CA LEU A 42 -3.75 -4.29 5.99
C LEU A 42 -4.56 -3.26 6.76
N ALA A 43 -4.36 -3.19 8.09
CA ALA A 43 -5.05 -2.18 8.89
C ALA A 43 -4.61 -0.78 8.48
N TYR A 44 -3.32 -0.61 8.21
CA TYR A 44 -2.81 0.67 7.73
C TYR A 44 -3.49 1.06 6.42
N ILE A 45 -3.57 0.11 5.50
CA ILE A 45 -4.17 0.38 4.20
C ILE A 45 -5.64 0.78 4.35
N GLN A 46 -6.37 0.08 5.21
CA GLN A 46 -7.77 0.39 5.42
C GLN A 46 -7.95 1.78 6.01
N ALA A 47 -7.02 2.21 6.85
CA ALA A 47 -7.09 3.53 7.45
C ALA A 47 -6.74 4.64 6.46
N GLU A 48 -5.78 4.36 5.57
CA GLU A 48 -5.27 5.38 4.66
C GLU A 48 -6.00 5.38 3.32
N TRP A 49 -6.42 4.23 2.87
CA TRP A 49 -7.02 4.08 1.54
C TRP A 49 -8.54 4.02 1.70
N THR A 50 -9.12 5.18 1.94
CA THR A 50 -10.56 5.27 2.17
C THR A 50 -11.36 5.23 0.88
N ASP A 51 -10.73 5.60 -0.23
CA ASP A 51 -11.36 5.56 -1.55
C ASP A 51 -10.61 4.51 -2.38
N MET A 52 -11.28 3.40 -2.65
CA MET A 52 -10.65 2.28 -3.34
C MET A 52 -10.42 2.51 -4.82
N ARG A 53 -10.91 3.62 -5.34
CA ARG A 53 -10.73 3.91 -6.76
C ARG A 53 -9.35 4.50 -6.99
N PRO A 54 -8.76 4.27 -8.17
CA PRO A 54 -7.49 4.89 -8.53
C PRO A 54 -7.60 6.42 -8.50
N LEU A 55 -6.46 7.04 -8.32
CA LEU A 55 -6.40 8.50 -8.19
C LEU A 55 -7.02 9.21 -9.39
N SER A 56 -6.77 8.71 -10.58
CA SER A 56 -7.30 9.35 -11.78
C SER A 56 -8.82 9.35 -11.80
N LEU A 57 -9.44 8.31 -11.28
CA LEU A 57 -10.90 8.24 -11.22
C LEU A 57 -11.45 9.11 -10.12
N ARG A 58 -10.73 9.20 -9.01
CA ARG A 58 -11.16 10.05 -7.90
C ARG A 58 -11.18 11.51 -8.31
N GLY A 59 -10.21 11.89 -9.13
CA GLY A 59 -10.13 13.27 -9.59
C GLY A 59 -11.34 13.67 -10.40
N GLU A 60 -11.87 12.75 -11.18
CA GLU A 60 -13.05 13.05 -11.98
C GLU A 60 -14.29 13.23 -11.13
N LEU A 61 -14.41 12.39 -10.09
CA LEU A 61 -15.60 12.42 -9.26
C LEU A 61 -15.52 13.47 -8.19
N GLY A 62 -14.32 13.84 -7.81
CA GLY A 62 -14.12 14.80 -6.75
C GLY A 62 -14.45 16.21 -7.16
N GLY A 63 -14.69 16.37 -8.43
CA GLY A 63 -15.04 17.69 -8.94
C GLY A 63 -16.26 18.23 -8.27
#